data_87f1e992c071910eba163916d1bd8de2
#
_entry.id   87f1e992c071910eba163916d1bd8de2
#
_cell.length_a   1.000
_cell.length_b   1.000
_cell.length_c   1.000
_cell.angle_alpha   90.00
_cell.angle_beta   90.00
_cell.angle_gamma   90.00
#
_symmetry.space_group_name_H-M   'P 1'
#
loop_
_entity.id
_entity.type
_entity.pdbx_description
1 polymer ?
#
loop_
_entity_poly.entity_id
_entity_poly.type
_entity_poly.pdbx_seq_one_letter_code
_entity_poly.pdbx_strand_id
1 'polypeptide(L)'
;KYKRLYPNGPECRLKGAYLIQCTGCKKDESGNVVEIYATYDPDSRGGDPADGRKVKGATIHWVDAATAVDAEIRLYDNLFSDADPDAGDKNFLDCLNPNSLEVLSGAKVERCLADAQAPASFQFLRQGYFCVDNKDSKPGHLVFNRSVSLKDSFKF
;
A
#
# COMPACT_ATOMS: atom_id res chain seq x y z
N LYS A 1 14.30 3.98 -1.24
CA LYS A 1 15.13 4.69 -0.28
C LYS A 1 14.60 4.47 1.13
N TYR A 2 15.36 3.77 1.91
CA TYR A 2 15.05 3.30 3.24
C TYR A 2 15.08 4.46 4.25
N LYS A 3 13.94 4.99 4.66
CA LYS A 3 13.90 6.24 5.43
C LYS A 3 13.21 6.15 6.79
N ARG A 4 12.49 5.06 7.08
CA ARG A 4 11.63 5.01 8.29
C ARG A 4 12.09 4.01 9.33
N LEU A 5 12.66 2.88 8.91
CA LEU A 5 13.12 1.81 9.76
C LEU A 5 14.53 1.41 9.30
N TYR A 6 15.56 1.82 10.02
CA TYR A 6 16.97 1.59 9.67
C TYR A 6 17.78 1.27 10.93
N PRO A 7 18.90 0.54 10.81
CA PRO A 7 19.74 0.17 11.94
C PRO A 7 20.17 1.41 12.73
N ASN A 8 20.04 1.33 14.07
CA ASN A 8 20.29 2.41 15.02
C ASN A 8 19.39 3.66 14.83
N GLY A 9 18.30 3.50 14.10
CA GLY A 9 17.28 4.53 13.94
C GLY A 9 16.33 4.61 15.15
N PRO A 10 15.38 5.55 15.12
CA PRO A 10 14.37 5.65 16.17
C PRO A 10 13.43 4.45 16.15
N GLU A 11 12.85 4.14 17.31
CA GLU A 11 11.76 3.19 17.40
C GLU A 11 10.60 3.61 16.49
N CYS A 12 10.03 2.65 15.78
CA CYS A 12 8.85 2.84 14.93
C CYS A 12 7.66 2.08 15.51
N ARG A 13 6.48 2.61 15.26
CA ARG A 13 5.24 1.98 15.70
C ARG A 13 4.68 1.11 14.56
N LEU A 14 4.52 -0.20 14.76
CA LEU A 14 3.66 -1.01 13.92
C LEU A 14 2.21 -0.71 14.30
N LYS A 15 1.42 -0.23 13.36
CA LYS A 15 0.05 0.23 13.64
C LYS A 15 -0.79 -0.87 14.29
N GLY A 16 -1.31 -0.59 15.50
CA GLY A 16 -2.15 -1.52 16.26
C GLY A 16 -1.40 -2.72 16.88
N ALA A 17 -0.06 -2.73 16.82
CA ALA A 17 0.76 -3.79 17.37
C ALA A 17 1.79 -3.24 18.38
N TYR A 18 3.06 -3.33 18.08
CA TYR A 18 4.14 -3.03 19.01
C TYR A 18 5.07 -1.92 18.48
N LEU A 19 5.87 -1.37 19.37
CA LEU A 19 7.05 -0.62 18.99
C LEU A 19 8.14 -1.59 18.56
N ILE A 20 8.83 -1.24 17.48
CA ILE A 20 9.96 -2.00 16.95
C ILE A 20 11.18 -1.11 16.77
N GLN A 21 12.36 -1.68 16.94
CA GLN A 21 13.63 -1.04 16.65
C GLN A 21 14.43 -1.89 15.68
N CYS A 22 14.88 -1.29 14.58
CA CYS A 22 15.68 -1.98 13.60
C CYS A 22 17.08 -2.27 14.15
N THR A 23 17.49 -3.53 14.10
CA THR A 23 18.82 -3.99 14.53
C THR A 23 19.74 -4.26 13.33
N GLY A 24 19.18 -4.53 12.15
CA GLY A 24 19.96 -4.83 10.95
C GLY A 24 19.10 -5.03 9.73
N CYS A 25 19.74 -5.29 8.60
CA CYS A 25 19.07 -5.64 7.36
C CYS A 25 19.93 -6.57 6.50
N LYS A 26 19.27 -7.38 5.67
CA LYS A 26 19.91 -8.15 4.59
C LYS A 26 19.70 -7.43 3.27
N LYS A 27 20.74 -7.44 2.44
CA LYS A 27 20.70 -6.86 1.10
C LYS A 27 20.95 -7.94 0.06
N ASP A 28 20.36 -7.74 -1.12
CA ASP A 28 20.67 -8.54 -2.30
C ASP A 28 22.02 -8.11 -2.95
N GLU A 29 22.40 -8.79 -4.03
CA GLU A 29 23.63 -8.51 -4.79
C GLU A 29 23.63 -7.10 -5.41
N SER A 30 22.46 -6.53 -5.66
CA SER A 30 22.26 -5.18 -6.20
C SER A 30 22.24 -4.10 -5.11
N GLY A 31 22.37 -4.49 -3.82
CA GLY A 31 22.36 -3.56 -2.68
C GLY A 31 20.98 -3.17 -2.20
N ASN A 32 19.90 -3.74 -2.74
CA ASN A 32 18.55 -3.51 -2.26
C ASN A 32 18.29 -4.25 -0.95
N VAL A 33 17.55 -3.63 -0.04
CA VAL A 33 17.15 -4.25 1.22
C VAL A 33 16.02 -5.24 0.95
N VAL A 34 16.27 -6.52 1.23
CA VAL A 34 15.30 -7.61 1.04
C VAL A 34 14.71 -8.10 2.36
N GLU A 35 15.40 -7.87 3.48
CA GLU A 35 14.95 -8.29 4.79
C GLU A 35 15.42 -7.29 5.86
N ILE A 36 14.64 -7.11 6.90
CA ILE A 36 14.94 -6.22 8.02
C ILE A 36 14.80 -7.01 9.31
N TYR A 37 15.81 -6.89 10.15
CA TYR A 37 15.80 -7.44 11.50
C TYR A 37 15.42 -6.35 12.49
N ALA A 38 14.52 -6.68 13.41
CA ALA A 38 14.07 -5.75 14.43
C ALA A 38 13.80 -6.50 15.75
N THR A 39 14.01 -5.82 16.85
CA THR A 39 13.47 -6.18 18.15
C THR A 39 12.14 -5.47 18.37
N TYR A 40 11.29 -6.00 19.24
CA TYR A 40 10.04 -5.37 19.63
C TYR A 40 9.99 -5.18 21.13
N ASP A 41 9.24 -4.18 21.56
CA ASP A 41 8.95 -3.92 22.97
C ASP A 41 7.65 -4.65 23.35
N PRO A 42 7.72 -5.73 24.16
CA PRO A 42 6.54 -6.53 24.49
C PRO A 42 5.49 -5.76 25.31
N ASP A 43 5.91 -4.74 26.05
CA ASP A 43 5.04 -3.95 26.92
C ASP A 43 4.33 -2.81 26.17
N SER A 44 4.64 -2.63 24.87
CA SER A 44 4.09 -1.58 24.01
C SER A 44 2.91 -2.03 23.17
N ARG A 45 2.16 -3.05 23.58
CA ARG A 45 1.00 -3.56 22.83
C ARG A 45 -0.03 -2.45 22.59
N GLY A 46 -0.41 -2.25 21.32
CA GLY A 46 -1.25 -1.14 20.90
C GLY A 46 -0.46 0.05 20.34
N GLY A 47 0.87 0.06 20.56
CA GLY A 47 1.79 1.02 19.96
C GLY A 47 2.25 2.16 20.87
N ASP A 48 1.89 2.15 22.14
CA ASP A 48 2.39 3.11 23.13
C ASP A 48 3.30 2.44 24.16
N PRO A 49 4.44 3.07 24.53
CA PRO A 49 5.36 2.48 25.50
C PRO A 49 4.81 2.58 26.91
N ALA A 50 4.96 1.51 27.71
CA ALA A 50 4.49 1.47 29.09
C ALA A 50 5.17 2.50 30.01
N ASP A 51 6.40 2.89 29.71
CA ASP A 51 7.19 3.88 30.44
C ASP A 51 6.88 5.35 30.07
N GLY A 52 5.94 5.56 29.16
CA GLY A 52 5.53 6.90 28.73
C GLY A 52 6.56 7.67 27.90
N ARG A 53 7.64 7.02 27.43
CA ARG A 53 8.65 7.68 26.57
C ARG A 53 8.05 8.14 25.25
N LYS A 54 8.55 9.22 24.71
CA LYS A 54 8.09 9.75 23.42
C LYS A 54 8.68 8.97 22.25
N VAL A 55 7.84 8.31 21.47
CA VAL A 55 8.24 7.65 20.22
C VAL A 55 8.41 8.67 19.11
N LYS A 56 9.65 8.79 18.61
CA LYS A 56 10.02 9.76 17.56
C LYS A 56 9.88 9.22 16.13
N GLY A 57 9.83 7.90 15.98
CA GLY A 57 9.74 7.24 14.68
C GLY A 57 8.33 7.24 14.09
N ALA A 58 8.26 6.80 12.85
CA ALA A 58 7.01 6.75 12.10
C ALA A 58 6.08 5.64 12.59
N THR A 59 4.78 5.80 12.38
CA THR A 59 3.84 4.68 12.42
C THR A 59 3.83 4.00 11.05
N ILE A 60 4.04 2.69 11.02
CA ILE A 60 4.15 1.88 9.82
C ILE A 60 2.93 0.97 9.72
N HIS A 61 2.31 0.92 8.54
CA HIS A 61 1.32 -0.11 8.22
C HIS A 61 2.04 -1.41 7.87
N TRP A 62 1.45 -2.55 8.23
CA TRP A 62 2.05 -3.86 8.07
C TRP A 62 0.98 -4.94 7.91
N VAL A 63 1.37 -6.06 7.35
CA VAL A 63 0.60 -7.31 7.34
C VAL A 63 1.50 -8.45 7.78
N ASP A 64 0.92 -9.46 8.40
CA ASP A 64 1.65 -10.66 8.81
C ASP A 64 1.92 -11.55 7.58
N ALA A 65 3.20 -11.82 7.31
CA ALA A 65 3.63 -12.59 6.13
C ALA A 65 3.07 -14.02 6.09
N ALA A 66 2.81 -14.62 7.26
CA ALA A 66 2.30 -15.99 7.34
C ALA A 66 0.81 -16.09 7.00
N THR A 67 0.05 -15.02 7.21
CA THR A 67 -1.41 -15.02 7.07
C THR A 67 -1.92 -14.05 6.01
N ALA A 68 -1.07 -13.17 5.49
CA ALA A 68 -1.44 -12.23 4.43
C ALA A 68 -1.90 -12.95 3.17
N VAL A 69 -2.87 -12.36 2.51
CA VAL A 69 -3.46 -12.89 1.27
C VAL A 69 -2.91 -12.12 0.08
N ASP A 70 -2.64 -12.83 -1.01
CA ASP A 70 -2.26 -12.20 -2.27
C ASP A 70 -3.46 -11.51 -2.92
N ALA A 71 -3.20 -10.33 -3.49
CA ALA A 71 -4.20 -9.58 -4.22
C ALA A 71 -3.58 -8.85 -5.42
N GLU A 72 -4.38 -8.63 -6.45
CA GLU A 72 -4.10 -7.70 -7.52
C GLU A 72 -4.71 -6.35 -7.18
N ILE A 73 -3.95 -5.28 -7.35
CA ILE A 73 -4.41 -3.92 -7.12
C ILE A 73 -4.37 -3.17 -8.44
N ARG A 74 -5.48 -2.53 -8.80
CA ARG A 74 -5.60 -1.70 -10.00
C ARG A 74 -5.69 -0.24 -9.62
N LEU A 75 -4.75 0.54 -10.11
CA LEU A 75 -4.67 1.98 -9.92
C LEU A 75 -5.01 2.65 -11.24
N TYR A 76 -6.14 3.36 -11.24
CA TYR A 76 -6.61 4.07 -12.44
C TYR A 76 -6.16 5.52 -12.38
N ASP A 77 -5.85 6.06 -13.54
CA ASP A 77 -5.60 7.47 -13.82
C ASP A 77 -6.50 7.93 -14.98
N ASN A 78 -6.38 9.18 -15.40
CA ASN A 78 -7.13 9.71 -16.53
C ASN A 78 -6.93 8.86 -17.78
N LEU A 79 -8.01 8.53 -18.47
CA LEU A 79 -7.96 7.76 -19.72
C LEU A 79 -7.25 8.53 -20.83
N PHE A 80 -7.39 9.86 -20.83
CA PHE A 80 -6.76 10.74 -21.79
C PHE A 80 -5.73 11.65 -21.11
N SER A 81 -4.68 11.97 -21.83
CA SER A 81 -3.66 12.95 -21.45
C SER A 81 -4.06 14.40 -21.75
N ASP A 82 -5.16 14.58 -22.49
CA ASP A 82 -5.73 15.85 -22.90
C ASP A 82 -7.12 16.01 -22.22
N ALA A 83 -7.45 17.22 -21.79
CA ALA A 83 -8.74 17.52 -21.18
C ALA A 83 -9.90 17.51 -22.20
N ASP A 84 -9.59 17.76 -23.47
CA ASP A 84 -10.54 17.81 -24.57
C ASP A 84 -9.98 17.00 -25.78
N PRO A 85 -10.02 15.66 -25.70
CA PRO A 85 -9.34 14.78 -26.64
C PRO A 85 -9.97 14.74 -28.03
N ASP A 86 -11.22 15.19 -28.18
CA ASP A 86 -11.98 15.24 -29.44
C ASP A 86 -12.16 16.66 -29.99
N ALA A 87 -11.48 17.65 -29.39
CA ALA A 87 -11.56 19.04 -29.87
C ALA A 87 -10.89 19.23 -31.22
N GLY A 88 -11.58 19.88 -32.15
CA GLY A 88 -11.08 20.20 -33.50
C GLY A 88 -10.85 18.94 -34.33
N ASP A 89 -9.71 18.92 -35.06
CA ASP A 89 -9.34 17.80 -35.94
C ASP A 89 -8.50 16.72 -35.21
N LYS A 90 -8.50 16.69 -33.85
CA LYS A 90 -7.75 15.69 -33.08
C LYS A 90 -8.36 14.31 -33.26
N ASN A 91 -7.50 13.30 -33.34
CA ASN A 91 -7.91 11.91 -33.15
C ASN A 91 -7.79 11.57 -31.68
N PHE A 92 -8.89 11.28 -30.97
CA PHE A 92 -8.90 10.97 -29.54
C PHE A 92 -8.01 9.76 -29.19
N LEU A 93 -7.76 8.84 -30.12
CA LEU A 93 -6.87 7.71 -29.91
C LEU A 93 -5.42 8.14 -29.67
N ASP A 94 -5.00 9.26 -30.25
CA ASP A 94 -3.64 9.81 -30.06
C ASP A 94 -3.49 10.51 -28.70
N CYS A 95 -4.63 10.80 -28.04
CA CYS A 95 -4.69 11.41 -26.72
C CYS A 95 -4.81 10.38 -25.59
N LEU A 96 -4.80 9.08 -25.89
CA LEU A 96 -4.86 8.04 -24.86
C LEU A 96 -3.64 8.12 -23.93
N ASN A 97 -3.90 8.05 -22.62
CA ASN A 97 -2.85 7.98 -21.61
C ASN A 97 -2.37 6.52 -21.50
N PRO A 98 -1.14 6.21 -21.90
CA PRO A 98 -0.61 4.85 -21.80
C PRO A 98 -0.46 4.36 -20.36
N ASN A 99 -0.47 5.27 -19.38
CA ASN A 99 -0.39 4.98 -17.96
C ASN A 99 -1.74 5.10 -17.24
N SER A 100 -2.86 5.04 -17.98
CA SER A 100 -4.21 5.16 -17.41
C SER A 100 -4.58 4.02 -16.45
N LEU A 101 -3.86 2.91 -16.51
CA LEU A 101 -4.00 1.76 -15.61
C LEU A 101 -2.63 1.22 -15.20
N GLU A 102 -2.37 1.19 -13.90
CA GLU A 102 -1.25 0.47 -13.31
C GLU A 102 -1.77 -0.76 -12.55
N VAL A 103 -1.23 -1.94 -12.85
CA VAL A 103 -1.61 -3.19 -12.20
C VAL A 103 -0.46 -3.64 -11.29
N LEU A 104 -0.72 -3.69 -9.99
CA LEU A 104 0.21 -4.21 -8.99
C LEU A 104 -0.19 -5.64 -8.67
N SER A 105 0.52 -6.60 -9.25
CA SER A 105 0.34 -8.01 -8.95
C SER A 105 1.14 -8.41 -7.71
N GLY A 106 0.59 -9.32 -6.90
CA GLY A 106 1.25 -9.83 -5.70
C GLY A 106 1.29 -8.85 -4.52
N ALA A 107 0.38 -7.89 -4.48
CA ALA A 107 0.15 -7.10 -3.27
C ALA A 107 -0.31 -8.01 -2.13
N LYS A 108 0.09 -7.67 -0.89
CA LYS A 108 -0.31 -8.42 0.31
C LYS A 108 -1.35 -7.62 1.07
N VAL A 109 -2.49 -8.25 1.33
CA VAL A 109 -3.59 -7.68 2.13
C VAL A 109 -3.83 -8.49 3.41
N GLU A 110 -4.51 -7.89 4.37
CA GLU A 110 -4.85 -8.55 5.63
C GLU A 110 -5.76 -9.77 5.38
N ARG A 111 -5.58 -10.80 6.20
CA ARG A 111 -6.36 -12.05 6.11
C ARG A 111 -7.88 -11.84 6.17
N CYS A 112 -8.35 -10.83 6.89
CA CYS A 112 -9.78 -10.51 6.97
C CYS A 112 -10.42 -10.17 5.61
N LEU A 113 -9.61 -9.89 4.59
CA LEU A 113 -10.08 -9.65 3.22
C LEU A 113 -10.16 -10.91 2.36
N ALA A 114 -9.77 -12.09 2.87
CA ALA A 114 -9.72 -13.32 2.09
C ALA A 114 -11.06 -13.68 1.42
N ASP A 115 -12.17 -13.38 2.11
CA ASP A 115 -13.54 -13.67 1.66
C ASP A 115 -14.27 -12.40 1.17
N ALA A 116 -13.54 -11.33 0.87
CA ALA A 116 -14.13 -10.08 0.39
C ALA A 116 -14.80 -10.28 -0.97
N GLN A 117 -16.04 -9.82 -1.09
CA GLN A 117 -16.86 -9.95 -2.29
C GLN A 117 -17.31 -8.57 -2.80
N ALA A 118 -17.49 -8.47 -4.11
CA ALA A 118 -18.08 -7.28 -4.72
C ALA A 118 -19.53 -7.09 -4.25
N PRO A 119 -19.97 -5.83 -4.02
CA PRO A 119 -19.29 -4.56 -4.24
C PRO A 119 -18.62 -3.97 -2.99
N ALA A 120 -18.12 -4.80 -2.07
CA ALA A 120 -17.51 -4.34 -0.82
C ALA A 120 -16.37 -3.34 -1.07
N SER A 121 -16.33 -2.29 -0.23
CA SER A 121 -15.33 -1.24 -0.31
C SER A 121 -14.57 -1.12 1.00
N PHE A 122 -13.26 -0.83 0.90
CA PHE A 122 -12.33 -0.79 2.02
C PHE A 122 -11.43 0.45 1.93
N GLN A 123 -11.05 0.98 3.08
CA GLN A 123 -9.95 1.93 3.14
C GLN A 123 -8.64 1.17 3.37
N PHE A 124 -7.74 1.18 2.39
CA PHE A 124 -6.37 0.77 2.61
C PHE A 124 -5.62 1.96 3.19
N LEU A 125 -5.31 1.86 4.49
CA LEU A 125 -4.77 2.97 5.27
C LEU A 125 -3.54 3.58 4.60
N ARG A 126 -3.56 4.89 4.39
CA ARG A 126 -2.53 5.70 3.73
C ARG A 126 -2.33 5.40 2.24
N GLN A 127 -3.20 4.60 1.62
CA GLN A 127 -3.15 4.26 0.20
C GLN A 127 -4.35 4.81 -0.57
N GLY A 128 -5.55 4.71 0.00
CA GLY A 128 -6.77 5.15 -0.65
C GLY A 128 -7.98 4.32 -0.26
N TYR A 129 -9.05 4.48 -1.02
CA TYR A 129 -10.25 3.67 -0.93
C TYR A 129 -10.31 2.74 -2.13
N PHE A 130 -10.66 1.49 -1.87
CA PHE A 130 -10.63 0.40 -2.84
C PHE A 130 -11.93 -0.37 -2.78
N CYS A 131 -12.43 -0.80 -3.92
CA CYS A 131 -13.57 -1.69 -4.03
C CYS A 131 -13.14 -3.02 -4.66
N VAL A 132 -13.81 -4.10 -4.26
CA VAL A 132 -13.62 -5.42 -4.87
C VAL A 132 -14.11 -5.37 -6.31
N ASP A 133 -13.30 -5.84 -7.26
CA ASP A 133 -13.69 -5.93 -8.65
C ASP A 133 -14.81 -6.94 -8.85
N ASN A 134 -15.86 -6.58 -9.59
CA ASN A 134 -17.06 -7.39 -9.76
C ASN A 134 -16.96 -8.43 -10.88
N LYS A 135 -15.92 -8.36 -11.71
CA LYS A 135 -15.72 -9.26 -12.86
C LYS A 135 -14.61 -10.26 -12.62
N ASP A 136 -13.48 -9.77 -12.12
CA ASP A 136 -12.23 -10.52 -12.08
C ASP A 136 -11.91 -11.07 -10.69
N SER A 137 -12.45 -10.46 -9.62
CA SER A 137 -12.24 -10.96 -8.26
C SER A 137 -13.02 -12.24 -8.00
N LYS A 138 -12.33 -13.24 -7.47
CA LYS A 138 -12.88 -14.55 -7.10
C LYS A 138 -12.11 -15.16 -5.93
N PRO A 139 -12.65 -16.19 -5.25
CA PRO A 139 -11.93 -16.90 -4.22
C PRO A 139 -10.54 -17.37 -4.69
N GLY A 140 -9.51 -17.01 -3.93
CA GLY A 140 -8.10 -17.29 -4.27
C GLY A 140 -7.47 -16.35 -5.30
N HIS A 141 -8.21 -15.40 -5.85
CA HIS A 141 -7.71 -14.35 -6.73
C HIS A 141 -8.46 -13.05 -6.46
N LEU A 142 -8.04 -12.35 -5.45
CA LEU A 142 -8.64 -11.06 -5.07
C LEU A 142 -8.14 -9.95 -5.99
N VAL A 143 -9.08 -9.14 -6.50
CA VAL A 143 -8.79 -7.97 -7.30
C VAL A 143 -9.48 -6.76 -6.68
N PHE A 144 -8.71 -5.70 -6.42
CA PHE A 144 -9.21 -4.44 -5.88
C PHE A 144 -8.93 -3.27 -6.82
N ASN A 145 -9.95 -2.49 -7.08
CA ASN A 145 -9.87 -1.25 -7.85
C ASN A 145 -9.78 -0.06 -6.89
N ARG A 146 -8.79 0.82 -7.06
CA ARG A 146 -8.75 2.06 -6.32
C ARG A 146 -9.84 2.99 -6.84
N SER A 147 -10.82 3.29 -5.99
CA SER A 147 -11.92 4.22 -6.29
C SER A 147 -11.56 5.67 -5.99
N VAL A 148 -10.80 5.91 -4.90
CA VAL A 148 -10.40 7.27 -4.49
C VAL A 148 -8.98 7.24 -3.94
N SER A 149 -8.14 8.16 -4.38
CA SER A 149 -6.82 8.42 -3.80
C SER A 149 -6.95 9.30 -2.54
N LEU A 150 -5.94 9.27 -1.64
CA LEU A 150 -5.93 10.14 -0.45
C LEU A 150 -5.49 11.58 -0.76
N LYS A 151 -4.93 11.81 -1.92
CA LYS A 151 -4.55 13.13 -2.39
C LYS A 151 -5.21 13.32 -3.75
N ASP A 152 -5.79 14.49 -3.92
CA ASP A 152 -6.22 14.91 -5.23
C ASP A 152 -4.98 15.04 -6.14
N SER A 153 -4.89 14.15 -7.11
CA SER A 153 -3.81 14.14 -8.11
C SER A 153 -4.27 14.77 -9.42
N PHE A 154 -5.51 15.26 -9.48
CA PHE A 154 -6.02 15.96 -10.65
C PHE A 154 -5.25 17.25 -10.86
N LYS A 155 -4.39 17.24 -11.84
CA LYS A 155 -3.82 18.43 -12.47
C LYS A 155 -4.24 18.38 -13.92
N PHE A 156 -5.08 19.31 -14.28
CA PHE A 156 -5.30 19.64 -15.69
C PHE A 156 -4.07 20.37 -16.24
#